data_3c58d239b7ebf52b2e63714d3a34dfde
#
_entry.id   3c58d239b7ebf52b2e63714d3a34dfde
#
_cell.length_a   1.000
_cell.length_b   1.000
_cell.length_c   1.000
_cell.angle_alpha   90.00
_cell.angle_beta   90.00
_cell.angle_gamma   90.00
#
_symmetry.space_group_name_H-M   'P 1'
#
loop_
_entity.id
_entity.type
_entity.pdbx_description
1 polymer ?
#
loop_
_entity_poly.entity_id
_entity_poly.type
_entity_poly.pdbx_seq_one_letter_code
_entity_poly.pdbx_strand_id
1 'polypeptide(L)'
;MRILVTGSAGHLGEALVRVLSEQEHEVTGLDVLKSPTTTVLGSIADRAVVRQATAGADAVVHAATLHKPHVGSHGRTEFVETNVTGTLNLLEEAVAAGVSRFIFTSTTSTFGRALTPDEHKPAAWVTEDVVPVPRNIYGTTKTAAESLCELIARDHGLPILILRTSRFFPEPDDRDEVRSAYEDVNIKVNELLYRRVDLEDVVSAHLLALDRAPAIGFGRYIISATSPFTPDDLTAIRTDLPQTVRRLYVDFEDIFEARGWRMFPAIERVYDNECARRELGWSPRYDFRHALDLLADGQDPRSPLARSIGAKGYHETSTGVYTLR
;
A
#
# COMPACT_ATOMS: atom_id res chain seq x y z
N MET A 1 -9.15 1.66 -22.13
CA MET A 1 -10.13 0.96 -21.26
C MET A 1 -10.92 1.99 -20.48
N ARG A 2 -12.15 1.66 -20.10
CA ARG A 2 -12.93 2.40 -19.11
C ARG A 2 -12.64 1.80 -17.74
N ILE A 3 -12.05 2.59 -16.84
CA ILE A 3 -11.55 2.10 -15.55
C ILE A 3 -12.23 2.85 -14.41
N LEU A 4 -12.87 2.10 -13.51
CA LEU A 4 -13.36 2.66 -12.25
C LEU A 4 -12.23 2.63 -11.21
N VAL A 5 -11.90 3.78 -10.65
CA VAL A 5 -10.98 3.92 -9.52
C VAL A 5 -11.78 4.38 -8.31
N THR A 6 -11.87 3.56 -7.26
CA THR A 6 -12.52 3.96 -6.01
C THR A 6 -11.50 4.52 -5.02
N GLY A 7 -11.91 5.43 -4.15
CA GLY A 7 -10.97 6.14 -3.28
C GLY A 7 -10.18 7.21 -4.04
N SER A 8 -10.79 7.80 -5.07
CA SER A 8 -10.15 8.69 -6.04
C SER A 8 -9.60 10.00 -5.45
N ALA A 9 -10.06 10.44 -4.28
CA ALA A 9 -9.56 11.61 -3.58
C ALA A 9 -8.37 11.30 -2.65
N GLY A 10 -8.08 10.01 -2.39
CA GLY A 10 -6.95 9.56 -1.56
C GLY A 10 -5.61 9.64 -2.30
N HIS A 11 -4.49 9.40 -1.59
CA HIS A 11 -3.14 9.43 -2.17
C HIS A 11 -3.00 8.51 -3.40
N LEU A 12 -3.32 7.23 -3.23
CA LEU A 12 -3.19 6.25 -4.31
C LEU A 12 -4.26 6.47 -5.39
N GLY A 13 -5.50 6.75 -4.98
CA GLY A 13 -6.58 6.96 -5.94
C GLY A 13 -6.33 8.13 -6.87
N GLU A 14 -5.90 9.28 -6.34
CA GLU A 14 -5.54 10.44 -7.16
C GLU A 14 -4.36 10.13 -8.09
N ALA A 15 -3.30 9.47 -7.58
CA ALA A 15 -2.16 9.08 -8.38
C ALA A 15 -2.57 8.16 -9.54
N LEU A 16 -3.41 7.16 -9.27
CA LEU A 16 -3.94 6.24 -10.29
C LEU A 16 -4.79 6.97 -11.33
N VAL A 17 -5.72 7.84 -10.92
CA VAL A 17 -6.56 8.60 -11.86
C VAL A 17 -5.70 9.44 -12.78
N ARG A 18 -4.69 10.15 -12.26
CA ARG A 18 -3.78 10.99 -13.07
C ARG A 18 -3.02 10.15 -14.08
N VAL A 19 -2.32 9.10 -13.61
CA VAL A 19 -1.46 8.28 -14.49
C VAL A 19 -2.27 7.51 -15.52
N LEU A 20 -3.43 6.94 -15.15
CA LEU A 20 -4.30 6.24 -16.10
C LEU A 20 -4.88 7.19 -17.15
N SER A 21 -5.23 8.43 -16.78
CA SER A 21 -5.71 9.44 -17.72
C SER A 21 -4.60 9.90 -18.68
N GLU A 22 -3.36 10.04 -18.21
CA GLU A 22 -2.20 10.34 -19.03
C GLU A 22 -1.90 9.21 -20.05
N GLN A 23 -2.29 7.96 -19.72
CA GLN A 23 -2.21 6.80 -20.63
C GLN A 23 -3.44 6.63 -21.51
N GLU A 24 -4.23 7.68 -21.67
CA GLU A 24 -5.42 7.73 -22.55
C GLU A 24 -6.52 6.72 -22.15
N HIS A 25 -6.61 6.32 -20.87
CA HIS A 25 -7.74 5.56 -20.35
C HIS A 25 -8.90 6.51 -19.99
N GLU A 26 -10.13 6.06 -20.16
CA GLU A 26 -11.32 6.73 -19.65
C GLU A 26 -11.50 6.35 -18.17
N VAL A 27 -11.28 7.29 -17.27
CA VAL A 27 -11.25 7.00 -15.83
C VAL A 27 -12.45 7.61 -15.11
N THR A 28 -13.20 6.76 -14.42
CA THR A 28 -14.24 7.18 -13.48
C THR A 28 -13.69 7.12 -12.05
N GLY A 29 -13.65 8.27 -11.36
CA GLY A 29 -13.23 8.33 -9.96
C GLY A 29 -14.44 8.34 -9.03
N LEU A 30 -14.53 7.37 -8.10
CA LEU A 30 -15.57 7.31 -7.06
C LEU A 30 -14.96 7.58 -5.69
N ASP A 31 -15.50 8.57 -4.98
CA ASP A 31 -15.09 8.88 -3.60
C ASP A 31 -16.23 9.53 -2.82
N VAL A 32 -16.17 9.49 -1.50
CA VAL A 32 -17.05 10.25 -0.59
C VAL A 32 -16.62 11.72 -0.49
N LEU A 33 -15.39 12.03 -0.88
CA LEU A 33 -14.82 13.39 -0.88
C LEU A 33 -14.82 13.97 -2.30
N LYS A 34 -15.24 15.23 -2.40
CA LYS A 34 -15.12 15.98 -3.65
C LYS A 34 -13.65 16.35 -3.91
N SER A 35 -13.15 16.00 -5.09
CA SER A 35 -11.82 16.36 -5.55
C SER A 35 -11.78 16.51 -7.07
N PRO A 36 -10.69 17.05 -7.67
CA PRO A 36 -10.54 17.09 -9.13
C PRO A 36 -10.57 15.70 -9.79
N THR A 37 -10.27 14.64 -9.04
CA THR A 37 -10.27 13.25 -9.53
C THR A 37 -11.53 12.46 -9.15
N THR A 38 -12.51 13.10 -8.50
CA THR A 38 -13.80 12.50 -8.14
C THR A 38 -14.87 12.90 -9.15
N THR A 39 -15.31 11.96 -10.00
CA THR A 39 -16.39 12.19 -10.97
C THR A 39 -17.73 11.68 -10.47
N VAL A 40 -17.74 10.65 -9.60
CA VAL A 40 -18.92 10.14 -8.90
C VAL A 40 -18.72 10.38 -7.40
N LEU A 41 -19.58 11.20 -6.81
CA LEU A 41 -19.54 11.48 -5.38
C LEU A 41 -20.50 10.53 -4.65
N GLY A 42 -19.96 9.68 -3.76
CA GLY A 42 -20.77 8.75 -2.98
C GLY A 42 -19.94 7.67 -2.31
N SER A 43 -20.64 6.84 -1.52
CA SER A 43 -20.00 5.75 -0.76
C SER A 43 -20.06 4.42 -1.51
N ILE A 44 -19.00 3.62 -1.42
CA ILE A 44 -19.02 2.24 -1.88
C ILE A 44 -19.97 1.34 -1.06
N ALA A 45 -20.37 1.76 0.15
CA ALA A 45 -21.39 1.09 0.94
C ALA A 45 -22.80 1.27 0.35
N ASP A 46 -23.02 2.30 -0.49
CA ASP A 46 -24.26 2.50 -1.24
C ASP A 46 -24.22 1.72 -2.56
N ARG A 47 -24.96 0.62 -2.60
CA ARG A 47 -25.00 -0.25 -3.78
C ARG A 47 -25.53 0.43 -5.04
N ALA A 48 -26.42 1.42 -4.92
CA ALA A 48 -26.93 2.14 -6.08
C ALA A 48 -25.86 3.03 -6.71
N VAL A 49 -25.06 3.68 -5.88
CA VAL A 49 -23.87 4.47 -6.32
C VAL A 49 -22.86 3.55 -6.99
N VAL A 50 -22.56 2.40 -6.39
CA VAL A 50 -21.61 1.42 -6.95
C VAL A 50 -22.08 0.92 -8.31
N ARG A 51 -23.37 0.56 -8.45
CA ARG A 51 -23.95 0.11 -9.73
C ARG A 51 -23.84 1.17 -10.81
N GLN A 52 -24.09 2.43 -10.46
CA GLN A 52 -23.93 3.54 -11.40
C GLN A 52 -22.46 3.70 -11.83
N ALA A 53 -21.52 3.63 -10.88
CA ALA A 53 -20.11 3.84 -11.14
C ALA A 53 -19.46 2.69 -11.93
N THR A 54 -19.93 1.44 -11.76
CA THR A 54 -19.43 0.25 -12.49
C THR A 54 -20.06 0.08 -13.87
N ALA A 55 -21.14 0.81 -14.17
CA ALA A 55 -21.83 0.67 -15.44
C ALA A 55 -20.91 0.96 -16.64
N GLY A 56 -20.67 -0.05 -17.45
CA GLY A 56 -19.82 0.03 -18.63
C GLY A 56 -18.31 0.08 -18.36
N ALA A 57 -17.86 -0.15 -17.13
CA ALA A 57 -16.44 -0.26 -16.83
C ALA A 57 -15.85 -1.57 -17.38
N ASP A 58 -14.66 -1.50 -17.96
CA ASP A 58 -13.88 -2.67 -18.40
C ASP A 58 -13.06 -3.26 -17.25
N ALA A 59 -12.66 -2.39 -16.29
CA ALA A 59 -11.83 -2.75 -15.14
C ALA A 59 -12.20 -1.94 -13.89
N VAL A 60 -11.92 -2.51 -12.71
CA VAL A 60 -12.05 -1.83 -11.41
C VAL A 60 -10.71 -1.85 -10.68
N VAL A 61 -10.27 -0.69 -10.19
CA VAL A 61 -9.18 -0.55 -9.22
C VAL A 61 -9.78 -0.04 -7.91
N HIS A 62 -9.85 -0.93 -6.93
CA HIS A 62 -10.50 -0.66 -5.66
C HIS A 62 -9.49 -0.25 -4.59
N ALA A 63 -9.36 1.07 -4.34
CA ALA A 63 -8.51 1.65 -3.31
C ALA A 63 -9.29 2.34 -2.16
N ALA A 64 -10.61 2.53 -2.30
CA ALA A 64 -11.45 3.10 -1.24
C ALA A 64 -11.43 2.22 0.02
N THR A 65 -11.16 2.83 1.17
CA THR A 65 -11.11 2.10 2.45
C THR A 65 -11.09 3.08 3.63
N LEU A 66 -11.70 2.71 4.75
CA LEU A 66 -11.27 3.22 6.04
C LEU A 66 -9.97 2.50 6.40
N HIS A 67 -8.89 3.24 6.70
CA HIS A 67 -7.57 2.66 6.94
C HIS A 67 -7.02 3.01 8.34
N LYS A 68 -5.74 2.68 8.61
CA LYS A 68 -5.17 2.77 9.95
C LYS A 68 -5.41 4.12 10.67
N PRO A 69 -5.25 5.29 10.05
CA PRO A 69 -5.58 6.58 10.67
C PRO A 69 -7.00 6.70 11.21
N HIS A 70 -7.96 6.04 10.56
CA HIS A 70 -9.37 6.10 10.96
C HIS A 70 -9.70 5.25 12.20
N VAL A 71 -8.80 4.37 12.66
CA VAL A 71 -9.07 3.47 13.81
C VAL A 71 -9.38 4.24 15.11
N GLY A 72 -8.82 5.45 15.25
CA GLY A 72 -9.08 6.31 16.40
C GLY A 72 -10.34 7.19 16.31
N SER A 73 -10.95 7.31 15.12
CA SER A 73 -12.02 8.26 14.84
C SER A 73 -13.33 7.63 14.35
N HIS A 74 -13.30 6.40 13.85
CA HIS A 74 -14.46 5.68 13.30
C HIS A 74 -14.78 4.43 14.10
N GLY A 75 -16.08 4.13 14.21
CA GLY A 75 -16.57 2.92 14.86
C GLY A 75 -16.26 1.65 14.05
N ARG A 76 -16.25 0.50 14.74
CA ARG A 76 -16.01 -0.79 14.08
C ARG A 76 -17.05 -1.11 13.01
N THR A 77 -18.31 -0.70 13.20
CA THR A 77 -19.39 -0.89 12.24
C THR A 77 -19.10 -0.15 10.94
N GLU A 78 -18.64 1.09 11.01
CA GLU A 78 -18.27 1.87 9.82
C GLU A 78 -17.13 1.22 9.03
N PHE A 79 -16.15 0.60 9.73
CA PHE A 79 -15.12 -0.21 9.07
C PHE A 79 -15.70 -1.42 8.36
N VAL A 80 -16.65 -2.12 8.95
CA VAL A 80 -17.32 -3.27 8.31
C VAL A 80 -18.16 -2.81 7.11
N GLU A 81 -18.96 -1.76 7.29
CA GLU A 81 -19.80 -1.20 6.21
C GLU A 81 -18.96 -0.74 5.03
N THR A 82 -17.89 0.01 5.27
CA THR A 82 -17.04 0.51 4.18
C THR A 82 -16.16 -0.59 3.59
N ASN A 83 -15.36 -1.27 4.42
CA ASN A 83 -14.31 -2.15 3.90
C ASN A 83 -14.81 -3.54 3.50
N VAL A 84 -15.89 -4.04 4.11
CA VAL A 84 -16.42 -5.38 3.82
C VAL A 84 -17.65 -5.28 2.91
N THR A 85 -18.71 -4.60 3.37
CA THR A 85 -19.94 -4.46 2.59
C THR A 85 -19.68 -3.66 1.30
N GLY A 86 -18.92 -2.56 1.37
CA GLY A 86 -18.55 -1.79 0.20
C GLY A 86 -17.74 -2.59 -0.82
N THR A 87 -16.79 -3.42 -0.37
CA THR A 87 -16.04 -4.32 -1.26
C THR A 87 -16.97 -5.37 -1.88
N LEU A 88 -17.89 -5.97 -1.12
CA LEU A 88 -18.86 -6.92 -1.64
C LEU A 88 -19.75 -6.28 -2.72
N ASN A 89 -20.28 -5.10 -2.47
CA ASN A 89 -21.06 -4.34 -3.45
C ASN A 89 -20.29 -4.16 -4.77
N LEU A 90 -19.02 -3.73 -4.68
CA LEU A 90 -18.18 -3.54 -5.86
C LEU A 90 -17.94 -4.84 -6.62
N LEU A 91 -17.66 -5.93 -5.93
CA LEU A 91 -17.43 -7.24 -6.54
C LEU A 91 -18.67 -7.76 -7.25
N GLU A 92 -19.84 -7.72 -6.60
CA GLU A 92 -21.10 -8.18 -7.19
C GLU A 92 -21.54 -7.31 -8.39
N GLU A 93 -21.44 -5.99 -8.28
CA GLU A 93 -21.80 -5.10 -9.38
C GLU A 93 -20.77 -5.18 -10.53
N ALA A 94 -19.48 -5.44 -10.24
CA ALA A 94 -18.46 -5.72 -11.25
C ALA A 94 -18.78 -7.00 -12.05
N VAL A 95 -19.19 -8.08 -11.38
CA VAL A 95 -19.66 -9.31 -12.03
C VAL A 95 -20.88 -9.03 -12.88
N ALA A 96 -21.90 -8.34 -12.34
CA ALA A 96 -23.13 -8.01 -13.04
C ALA A 96 -22.90 -7.11 -14.27
N ALA A 97 -21.92 -6.22 -14.22
CA ALA A 97 -21.53 -5.32 -15.31
C ALA A 97 -20.61 -5.97 -16.35
N GLY A 98 -20.16 -7.20 -16.13
CA GLY A 98 -19.23 -7.90 -17.03
C GLY A 98 -17.83 -7.34 -17.03
N VAL A 99 -17.38 -6.76 -15.89
CA VAL A 99 -16.01 -6.26 -15.71
C VAL A 99 -15.01 -7.40 -15.94
N SER A 100 -13.96 -7.14 -16.71
CA SER A 100 -13.00 -8.16 -17.14
C SER A 100 -11.84 -8.38 -16.17
N ARG A 101 -11.62 -7.46 -15.22
CA ARG A 101 -10.52 -7.51 -14.24
C ARG A 101 -10.78 -6.59 -13.04
N PHE A 102 -10.35 -7.04 -11.87
CA PHE A 102 -10.53 -6.32 -10.61
C PHE A 102 -9.22 -6.31 -9.82
N ILE A 103 -8.72 -5.12 -9.48
CA ILE A 103 -7.51 -4.98 -8.67
C ILE A 103 -7.90 -4.45 -7.30
N PHE A 104 -7.60 -5.23 -6.26
CA PHE A 104 -7.91 -4.89 -4.88
C PHE A 104 -6.67 -4.40 -4.15
N THR A 105 -6.65 -3.14 -3.76
CA THR A 105 -5.61 -2.59 -2.89
C THR A 105 -5.82 -3.07 -1.47
N SER A 106 -5.01 -4.03 -1.03
CA SER A 106 -4.94 -4.50 0.33
C SER A 106 -3.72 -3.90 1.05
N THR A 107 -3.30 -4.48 2.14
CA THR A 107 -2.29 -3.91 3.03
C THR A 107 -1.46 -4.99 3.73
N THR A 108 -0.20 -4.73 4.01
CA THR A 108 0.62 -5.55 4.91
C THR A 108 0.12 -5.54 6.37
N SER A 109 -0.83 -4.66 6.72
CA SER A 109 -1.49 -4.67 8.04
C SER A 109 -2.34 -5.93 8.29
N THR A 110 -2.69 -6.69 7.24
CA THR A 110 -3.33 -8.00 7.37
C THR A 110 -2.45 -8.99 8.13
N PHE A 111 -1.14 -8.96 7.94
CA PHE A 111 -0.20 -9.82 8.67
C PHE A 111 -0.19 -9.54 10.18
N GLY A 112 -0.33 -8.29 10.58
CA GLY A 112 -0.52 -7.89 11.97
C GLY A 112 0.52 -8.46 12.93
N ARG A 113 0.11 -9.46 13.76
CA ARG A 113 0.96 -10.17 14.73
C ARG A 113 1.56 -11.47 14.20
N ALA A 114 1.23 -11.86 12.98
CA ALA A 114 1.80 -13.07 12.39
C ALA A 114 3.32 -12.99 12.43
N LEU A 115 3.96 -14.07 12.79
CA LEU A 115 5.43 -14.19 12.89
C LEU A 115 6.10 -13.10 13.72
N THR A 116 5.39 -12.43 14.67
CA THR A 116 6.06 -11.48 15.56
C THR A 116 7.11 -12.24 16.38
N PRO A 117 8.41 -11.91 16.23
CA PRO A 117 9.45 -12.69 16.90
C PRO A 117 9.49 -12.38 18.39
N ASP A 118 9.77 -13.38 19.20
CA ASP A 118 10.15 -13.22 20.61
C ASP A 118 11.45 -12.42 20.70
N GLU A 119 11.79 -11.95 21.92
CA GLU A 119 12.88 -11.00 22.18
C GLU A 119 14.25 -11.47 21.63
N HIS A 120 14.53 -12.77 21.64
CA HIS A 120 15.82 -13.31 21.18
C HIS A 120 15.74 -14.14 19.90
N LYS A 121 14.62 -14.04 19.18
CA LYS A 121 14.45 -14.75 17.91
C LYS A 121 14.87 -13.86 16.74
N PRO A 122 15.30 -14.47 15.61
CA PRO A 122 15.56 -13.73 14.38
C PRO A 122 14.35 -12.90 13.92
N ALA A 123 14.59 -11.90 13.09
CA ALA A 123 13.52 -11.18 12.42
C ALA A 123 12.67 -12.12 11.54
N ALA A 124 11.42 -11.76 11.28
CA ALA A 124 10.54 -12.56 10.45
C ALA A 124 10.73 -12.25 8.95
N TRP A 125 10.79 -13.28 8.13
CA TRP A 125 10.69 -13.18 6.68
C TRP A 125 9.22 -13.41 6.30
N VAL A 126 8.57 -12.40 5.73
CA VAL A 126 7.12 -12.41 5.48
C VAL A 126 6.86 -12.50 3.98
N THR A 127 6.27 -13.62 3.57
CA THR A 127 5.78 -13.88 2.22
C THR A 127 4.25 -13.88 2.17
N GLU A 128 3.68 -14.01 0.99
CA GLU A 128 2.23 -14.09 0.78
C GLU A 128 1.56 -15.26 1.49
N ASP A 129 2.29 -16.35 1.74
CA ASP A 129 1.81 -17.59 2.39
C ASP A 129 1.59 -17.46 3.89
N VAL A 130 2.11 -16.37 4.50
CA VAL A 130 1.93 -16.13 5.93
C VAL A 130 0.46 -15.87 6.24
N VAL A 131 -0.10 -16.70 7.13
CA VAL A 131 -1.50 -16.59 7.56
C VAL A 131 -1.71 -15.26 8.30
N PRO A 132 -2.68 -14.43 7.89
CA PRO A 132 -2.99 -13.17 8.52
C PRO A 132 -3.39 -13.30 10.00
N VAL A 133 -2.83 -12.44 10.86
CA VAL A 133 -3.21 -12.28 12.28
C VAL A 133 -3.37 -10.78 12.59
N PRO A 134 -4.45 -10.13 12.11
CA PRO A 134 -4.63 -8.68 12.22
C PRO A 134 -4.56 -8.15 13.65
N ARG A 135 -4.03 -6.94 13.84
CA ARG A 135 -3.93 -6.29 15.16
C ARG A 135 -5.14 -5.42 15.52
N ASN A 136 -5.91 -4.99 14.54
CA ASN A 136 -7.00 -4.04 14.72
C ASN A 136 -8.09 -4.25 13.65
N ILE A 137 -9.20 -3.49 13.79
CA ILE A 137 -10.36 -3.57 12.89
C ILE A 137 -10.00 -3.32 11.43
N TYR A 138 -9.04 -2.43 11.14
CA TYR A 138 -8.59 -2.19 9.76
C TYR A 138 -8.01 -3.46 9.11
N GLY A 139 -7.00 -4.07 9.74
CA GLY A 139 -6.43 -5.31 9.23
C GLY A 139 -7.46 -6.44 9.13
N THR A 140 -8.37 -6.56 10.12
CA THR A 140 -9.44 -7.57 10.13
C THR A 140 -10.39 -7.40 8.96
N THR A 141 -10.87 -6.18 8.71
CA THR A 141 -11.80 -5.92 7.59
C THR A 141 -11.12 -6.06 6.23
N LYS A 142 -9.84 -5.71 6.09
CA LYS A 142 -9.08 -5.96 4.86
C LYS A 142 -8.89 -7.45 4.60
N THR A 143 -8.61 -8.27 5.63
CA THR A 143 -8.53 -9.73 5.49
C THR A 143 -9.88 -10.33 5.08
N ALA A 144 -10.99 -9.87 5.67
CA ALA A 144 -12.33 -10.30 5.27
C ALA A 144 -12.63 -9.94 3.80
N ALA A 145 -12.26 -8.73 3.37
CA ALA A 145 -12.42 -8.30 1.98
C ALA A 145 -11.55 -9.12 1.00
N GLU A 146 -10.32 -9.50 1.37
CA GLU A 146 -9.51 -10.44 0.56
C GLU A 146 -10.21 -11.79 0.37
N SER A 147 -10.88 -12.30 1.42
CA SER A 147 -11.64 -13.56 1.33
C SER A 147 -12.86 -13.43 0.40
N LEU A 148 -13.52 -12.26 0.38
CA LEU A 148 -14.61 -12.00 -0.59
C LEU A 148 -14.06 -11.95 -2.03
N CYS A 149 -12.91 -11.33 -2.24
CA CYS A 149 -12.24 -11.33 -3.55
C CYS A 149 -11.95 -12.75 -4.04
N GLU A 150 -11.42 -13.63 -3.18
CA GLU A 150 -11.15 -15.03 -3.51
C GLU A 150 -12.42 -15.80 -3.83
N LEU A 151 -13.48 -15.59 -3.03
CA LEU A 151 -14.79 -16.22 -3.26
C LEU A 151 -15.33 -15.85 -4.64
N ILE A 152 -15.38 -14.57 -4.97
CA ILE A 152 -15.92 -14.09 -6.24
C ILE A 152 -15.07 -14.53 -7.45
N ALA A 153 -13.75 -14.50 -7.32
CA ALA A 153 -12.86 -15.00 -8.36
C ALA A 153 -13.14 -16.49 -8.67
N ARG A 154 -13.29 -17.32 -7.63
CA ARG A 154 -13.57 -18.74 -7.76
C ARG A 154 -14.96 -19.01 -8.33
N ASP A 155 -16.00 -18.33 -7.81
CA ASP A 155 -17.40 -18.65 -8.10
C ASP A 155 -17.87 -18.04 -9.42
N HIS A 156 -17.28 -16.90 -9.85
CA HIS A 156 -17.69 -16.18 -11.06
C HIS A 156 -16.60 -16.08 -12.13
N GLY A 157 -15.37 -16.54 -11.85
CA GLY A 157 -14.25 -16.46 -12.79
C GLY A 157 -13.79 -15.04 -13.09
N LEU A 158 -14.17 -14.04 -12.27
CA LEU A 158 -13.65 -12.68 -12.40
C LEU A 158 -12.15 -12.67 -12.06
N PRO A 159 -11.27 -12.23 -12.96
CA PRO A 159 -9.86 -12.08 -12.66
C PRO A 159 -9.64 -11.02 -11.57
N ILE A 160 -9.11 -11.43 -10.42
CA ILE A 160 -8.88 -10.55 -9.26
C ILE A 160 -7.46 -10.68 -8.77
N LEU A 161 -6.72 -9.56 -8.71
CA LEU A 161 -5.42 -9.51 -8.07
C LEU A 161 -5.47 -8.64 -6.81
N ILE A 162 -4.89 -9.15 -5.73
CA ILE A 162 -4.84 -8.52 -4.41
C ILE A 162 -3.43 -8.00 -4.18
N LEU A 163 -3.28 -6.69 -3.98
CA LEU A 163 -2.02 -6.03 -3.74
C LEU A 163 -1.91 -5.64 -2.26
N ARG A 164 -1.17 -6.41 -1.46
CA ARG A 164 -0.86 -6.12 -0.05
C ARG A 164 0.23 -5.07 0.04
N THR A 165 -0.15 -3.79 -0.07
CA THR A 165 0.80 -2.68 -0.09
C THR A 165 1.42 -2.44 1.26
N SER A 166 2.73 -2.19 1.27
CA SER A 166 3.45 -1.61 2.39
C SER A 166 3.08 -0.13 2.58
N ARG A 167 3.66 0.52 3.58
CA ARG A 167 3.44 1.94 3.86
C ARG A 167 3.97 2.80 2.70
N PHE A 168 3.14 3.68 2.13
CA PHE A 168 3.55 4.57 1.01
C PHE A 168 3.16 6.05 1.22
N PHE A 169 2.31 6.35 2.18
CA PHE A 169 1.82 7.71 2.40
C PHE A 169 2.86 8.60 3.11
N PRO A 170 2.81 9.94 2.88
CA PRO A 170 3.82 10.88 3.35
C PRO A 170 3.61 11.34 4.80
N GLU A 171 2.49 11.03 5.44
CA GLU A 171 2.20 11.46 6.80
C GLU A 171 3.25 10.95 7.81
N PRO A 172 3.48 11.66 8.91
CA PRO A 172 4.45 11.26 9.94
C PRO A 172 4.14 9.89 10.57
N ASP A 173 5.13 9.25 11.20
CA ASP A 173 4.92 7.99 11.93
C ASP A 173 3.92 8.18 13.08
N ASP A 174 3.12 7.15 13.38
CA ASP A 174 2.09 7.18 14.42
C ASP A 174 2.64 7.07 15.84
N ARG A 175 3.92 6.71 16.02
CA ARG A 175 4.56 6.55 17.32
C ARG A 175 5.35 7.79 17.70
N ASP A 176 5.00 8.39 18.85
CA ASP A 176 5.67 9.59 19.36
C ASP A 176 7.17 9.37 19.61
N GLU A 177 7.55 8.20 20.10
CA GLU A 177 8.95 7.87 20.39
C GLU A 177 9.80 7.87 19.10
N VAL A 178 9.21 7.42 17.99
CA VAL A 178 9.91 7.39 16.69
C VAL A 178 10.04 8.82 16.15
N ARG A 179 8.95 9.60 16.17
CA ARG A 179 8.98 11.00 15.71
C ARG A 179 9.93 11.89 16.52
N SER A 180 10.03 11.64 17.83
CA SER A 180 10.95 12.38 18.71
C SER A 180 12.41 11.99 18.52
N ALA A 181 12.65 10.76 18.05
CA ALA A 181 14.00 10.21 17.90
C ALA A 181 14.59 10.39 16.51
N TYR A 182 13.79 10.59 15.47
CA TYR A 182 14.22 10.62 14.08
C TYR A 182 13.49 11.70 13.30
N GLU A 183 14.16 12.31 12.32
CA GLU A 183 13.49 13.12 11.32
C GLU A 183 12.56 12.28 10.45
N ASP A 184 11.48 12.87 9.97
CA ASP A 184 10.45 12.20 9.20
C ASP A 184 10.99 11.53 7.92
N VAL A 185 11.85 12.21 7.18
CA VAL A 185 12.48 11.66 5.97
C VAL A 185 13.45 10.53 6.33
N ASN A 186 14.21 10.69 7.43
CA ASN A 186 15.10 9.63 7.93
C ASN A 186 14.32 8.35 8.28
N ILE A 187 13.14 8.47 8.94
CA ILE A 187 12.28 7.33 9.23
C ILE A 187 11.90 6.62 7.92
N LYS A 188 11.43 7.37 6.93
CA LYS A 188 10.93 6.84 5.66
C LYS A 188 12.03 6.16 4.85
N VAL A 189 13.25 6.70 4.84
CA VAL A 189 14.39 6.07 4.18
C VAL A 189 14.78 4.75 4.89
N ASN A 190 14.85 4.74 6.23
CA ASN A 190 15.07 3.49 6.98
C ASN A 190 13.98 2.44 6.69
N GLU A 191 12.73 2.86 6.55
CA GLU A 191 11.62 1.95 6.27
C GLU A 191 11.68 1.29 4.88
N LEU A 192 12.36 1.87 3.88
CA LEU A 192 12.58 1.26 2.57
C LEU A 192 13.33 -0.08 2.66
N LEU A 193 14.10 -0.27 3.71
CA LEU A 193 14.79 -1.54 3.95
C LEU A 193 13.83 -2.73 4.17
N TYR A 194 12.55 -2.49 4.60
CA TYR A 194 11.74 -3.60 5.09
C TYR A 194 10.21 -3.47 5.03
N ARG A 195 9.64 -2.26 5.01
CA ARG A 195 8.17 -2.08 5.13
C ARG A 195 7.60 -0.85 4.42
N ARG A 196 8.36 -0.22 3.55
CA ARG A 196 7.90 0.94 2.77
C ARG A 196 8.01 0.68 1.27
N VAL A 197 7.22 1.40 0.52
CA VAL A 197 7.28 1.47 -0.94
C VAL A 197 6.96 2.90 -1.36
N ASP A 198 7.54 3.39 -2.45
CA ASP A 198 7.17 4.70 -3.00
C ASP A 198 5.81 4.64 -3.70
N LEU A 199 5.09 5.75 -3.71
CA LEU A 199 3.77 5.84 -4.34
C LEU A 199 3.81 5.53 -5.85
N GLU A 200 4.85 5.97 -6.56
CA GLU A 200 5.01 5.69 -7.98
C GLU A 200 5.20 4.19 -8.24
N ASP A 201 5.95 3.50 -7.39
CA ASP A 201 6.10 2.05 -7.45
C ASP A 201 4.78 1.32 -7.12
N VAL A 202 3.97 1.84 -6.19
CA VAL A 202 2.63 1.29 -5.93
C VAL A 202 1.73 1.45 -7.17
N VAL A 203 1.75 2.62 -7.80
CA VAL A 203 0.99 2.85 -9.04
C VAL A 203 1.45 1.89 -10.14
N SER A 204 2.76 1.75 -10.36
CA SER A 204 3.30 0.83 -11.38
C SER A 204 2.87 -0.62 -11.13
N ALA A 205 2.80 -1.06 -9.86
CA ALA A 205 2.29 -2.39 -9.51
C ALA A 205 0.80 -2.56 -9.89
N HIS A 206 -0.03 -1.53 -9.68
CA HIS A 206 -1.45 -1.55 -10.06
C HIS A 206 -1.64 -1.60 -11.57
N LEU A 207 -0.84 -0.86 -12.34
CA LEU A 207 -0.88 -0.88 -13.80
C LEU A 207 -0.52 -2.27 -14.35
N LEU A 208 0.57 -2.85 -13.86
CA LEU A 208 0.96 -4.22 -14.22
C LEU A 208 -0.09 -5.25 -13.79
N ALA A 209 -0.68 -5.09 -12.61
CA ALA A 209 -1.76 -5.96 -12.17
C ALA A 209 -2.99 -5.87 -13.09
N LEU A 210 -3.38 -4.67 -13.56
CA LEU A 210 -4.43 -4.49 -14.57
C LEU A 210 -4.13 -5.28 -15.85
N ASP A 211 -2.89 -5.22 -16.32
CA ASP A 211 -2.50 -5.92 -17.55
C ASP A 211 -2.44 -7.44 -17.38
N ARG A 212 -1.95 -7.90 -16.23
CA ARG A 212 -1.70 -9.33 -15.96
C ARG A 212 -2.92 -10.10 -15.43
N ALA A 213 -3.88 -9.42 -14.82
CA ALA A 213 -5.02 -10.06 -14.16
C ALA A 213 -5.76 -11.08 -15.06
N PRO A 214 -6.06 -10.81 -16.35
CA PRO A 214 -6.74 -11.80 -17.20
C PRO A 214 -5.95 -13.09 -17.42
N ALA A 215 -4.62 -13.02 -17.41
CA ALA A 215 -3.77 -14.19 -17.62
C ALA A 215 -3.53 -14.97 -16.33
N ILE A 216 -3.50 -14.28 -15.18
CA ILE A 216 -3.24 -14.89 -13.86
C ILE A 216 -4.53 -15.45 -13.24
N GLY A 217 -5.65 -14.78 -13.43
CA GLY A 217 -6.94 -15.11 -12.84
C GLY A 217 -7.06 -14.66 -11.40
N PHE A 218 -6.34 -15.26 -10.47
CA PHE A 218 -6.33 -14.88 -9.06
C PHE A 218 -4.93 -14.92 -8.47
N GLY A 219 -4.56 -13.89 -7.69
CA GLY A 219 -3.26 -13.84 -7.02
C GLY A 219 -3.23 -12.82 -5.88
N ARG A 220 -2.29 -13.03 -4.94
CA ARG A 220 -1.96 -12.09 -3.85
C ARG A 220 -0.50 -11.73 -3.96
N TYR A 221 -0.16 -10.46 -3.76
CA TYR A 221 1.19 -9.94 -3.93
C TYR A 221 1.54 -8.93 -2.86
N ILE A 222 2.71 -9.08 -2.27
CA ILE A 222 3.30 -8.07 -1.38
C ILE A 222 3.94 -6.98 -2.25
N ILE A 223 3.48 -5.75 -2.08
CA ILE A 223 4.00 -4.57 -2.76
C ILE A 223 4.78 -3.72 -1.76
N SER A 224 6.08 -3.96 -1.72
CA SER A 224 7.07 -3.30 -0.85
C SER A 224 8.33 -3.00 -1.65
N ALA A 225 9.12 -2.00 -1.29
CA ALA A 225 10.44 -1.82 -1.88
C ALA A 225 11.25 -3.12 -1.74
N THR A 226 12.12 -3.40 -2.70
CA THR A 226 12.96 -4.60 -2.63
C THR A 226 13.94 -4.46 -1.47
N SER A 227 13.81 -5.34 -0.50
CA SER A 227 14.74 -5.42 0.62
C SER A 227 16.11 -5.92 0.16
N PRO A 228 17.22 -5.35 0.66
CA PRO A 228 18.55 -5.85 0.36
C PRO A 228 18.93 -7.11 1.16
N PHE A 229 18.11 -7.47 2.15
CA PHE A 229 18.38 -8.60 3.04
C PHE A 229 17.92 -9.91 2.44
N THR A 230 18.52 -10.97 2.94
CA THR A 230 18.15 -12.37 2.67
C THR A 230 17.72 -13.07 3.97
N PRO A 231 17.12 -14.26 3.92
CA PRO A 231 16.80 -15.02 5.12
C PRO A 231 18.02 -15.28 6.04
N ASP A 232 19.23 -15.29 5.51
CA ASP A 232 20.46 -15.49 6.30
C ASP A 232 20.79 -14.24 7.16
N ASP A 233 20.29 -13.07 6.82
CA ASP A 233 20.53 -11.84 7.56
C ASP A 233 19.59 -11.64 8.76
N LEU A 234 18.54 -12.45 8.92
CA LEU A 234 17.45 -12.22 9.87
C LEU A 234 17.90 -12.08 11.34
N THR A 235 18.94 -12.82 11.73
CA THR A 235 19.52 -12.69 13.08
C THR A 235 20.28 -11.36 13.20
N ALA A 236 21.08 -11.03 12.21
CA ALA A 236 21.91 -9.82 12.21
C ALA A 236 21.06 -8.54 12.21
N ILE A 237 20.04 -8.45 11.35
CA ILE A 237 19.15 -7.27 11.29
C ILE A 237 18.28 -7.10 12.56
N ARG A 238 18.14 -8.16 13.36
CA ARG A 238 17.42 -8.12 14.63
C ARG A 238 18.31 -7.66 15.78
N THR A 239 19.62 -7.84 15.68
CA THR A 239 20.58 -7.52 16.75
C THR A 239 21.41 -6.27 16.46
N ASP A 240 21.83 -6.06 15.21
CA ASP A 240 22.65 -4.92 14.78
C ASP A 240 22.39 -4.60 13.30
N LEU A 241 21.30 -3.87 13.06
CA LEU A 241 20.95 -3.41 11.72
C LEU A 241 22.02 -2.49 11.10
N PRO A 242 22.58 -1.50 11.83
CA PRO A 242 23.62 -0.63 11.28
C PRO A 242 24.81 -1.38 10.71
N GLN A 243 25.32 -2.40 11.43
CA GLN A 243 26.45 -3.19 10.95
C GLN A 243 26.08 -3.99 9.69
N THR A 244 24.86 -4.53 9.65
CA THR A 244 24.39 -5.27 8.48
C THR A 244 24.27 -4.37 7.26
N VAL A 245 23.72 -3.15 7.42
CA VAL A 245 23.57 -2.18 6.33
C VAL A 245 24.96 -1.68 5.86
N ARG A 246 25.90 -1.43 6.77
CA ARG A 246 27.29 -1.05 6.42
C ARG A 246 27.96 -2.06 5.52
N ARG A 247 27.72 -3.36 5.75
CA ARG A 247 28.26 -4.42 4.90
C ARG A 247 27.70 -4.39 3.48
N LEU A 248 26.45 -3.98 3.31
CA LEU A 248 25.76 -3.94 2.00
C LEU A 248 25.94 -2.60 1.28
N TYR A 249 26.06 -1.51 2.04
CA TYR A 249 26.12 -0.13 1.53
C TYR A 249 27.20 0.63 2.29
N VAL A 250 28.42 0.59 1.76
CA VAL A 250 29.61 1.17 2.43
C VAL A 250 29.56 2.69 2.61
N ASP A 251 28.75 3.36 1.81
CA ASP A 251 28.61 4.81 1.74
C ASP A 251 27.43 5.37 2.57
N PHE A 252 26.58 4.50 3.15
CA PHE A 252 25.37 4.99 3.81
C PHE A 252 25.65 5.84 5.05
N GLU A 253 26.72 5.53 5.80
CA GLU A 253 27.05 6.27 7.02
C GLU A 253 27.43 7.71 6.71
N ASP A 254 28.30 7.95 5.72
CA ASP A 254 28.71 9.29 5.31
C ASP A 254 27.49 10.12 4.86
N ILE A 255 26.55 9.49 4.10
CA ILE A 255 25.34 10.13 3.63
C ILE A 255 24.41 10.50 4.79
N PHE A 256 24.29 9.62 5.79
CA PHE A 256 23.44 9.83 6.97
C PHE A 256 24.06 10.86 7.91
N GLU A 257 25.36 10.76 8.21
CA GLU A 257 26.09 11.70 9.08
C GLU A 257 26.05 13.13 8.56
N ALA A 258 26.20 13.32 7.24
CA ALA A 258 26.09 14.64 6.61
C ALA A 258 24.71 15.33 6.86
N ARG A 259 23.68 14.56 7.27
CA ARG A 259 22.32 15.04 7.58
C ARG A 259 21.97 14.98 9.07
N GLY A 260 22.87 14.52 9.92
CA GLY A 260 22.55 14.22 11.32
C GLY A 260 21.57 13.06 11.49
N TRP A 261 21.46 12.19 10.48
CA TRP A 261 20.56 11.04 10.49
C TRP A 261 21.21 9.81 11.11
N ARG A 262 20.38 8.85 11.47
CA ARG A 262 20.83 7.57 12.00
C ARG A 262 19.99 6.42 11.51
N MET A 263 20.61 5.24 11.44
CA MET A 263 19.94 3.99 11.15
C MET A 263 19.10 3.54 12.37
N PHE A 264 18.01 2.80 12.13
CA PHE A 264 17.33 2.09 13.19
C PHE A 264 18.27 1.04 13.82
N PRO A 265 18.17 0.79 15.13
CA PRO A 265 19.05 -0.19 15.78
C PRO A 265 18.74 -1.64 15.34
N ALA A 266 17.49 -1.94 15.04
CA ALA A 266 17.02 -3.27 14.66
C ALA A 266 15.69 -3.18 13.91
N ILE A 267 15.35 -4.23 13.17
CA ILE A 267 14.04 -4.43 12.55
C ILE A 267 13.51 -5.83 12.90
N GLU A 268 12.18 -5.97 12.97
CA GLU A 268 11.52 -7.20 13.43
C GLU A 268 11.05 -8.10 12.29
N ARG A 269 10.95 -7.57 11.07
CA ARG A 269 10.45 -8.29 9.90
C ARG A 269 10.90 -7.65 8.62
N VAL A 270 10.91 -8.44 7.57
CA VAL A 270 11.09 -8.02 6.18
C VAL A 270 9.91 -8.52 5.37
N TYR A 271 9.37 -7.68 4.49
CA TYR A 271 8.36 -8.08 3.51
C TYR A 271 9.05 -8.45 2.20
N ASP A 272 8.88 -9.70 1.79
CA ASP A 272 9.40 -10.20 0.52
C ASP A 272 8.46 -9.87 -0.63
N ASN A 273 8.99 -9.28 -1.69
CA ASN A 273 8.23 -8.90 -2.88
C ASN A 273 8.55 -9.81 -4.10
N GLU A 274 9.21 -10.94 -3.88
CA GLU A 274 9.68 -11.79 -4.98
C GLU A 274 8.51 -12.30 -5.84
N CYS A 275 7.40 -12.67 -5.23
CA CYS A 275 6.22 -13.13 -5.96
C CYS A 275 5.69 -12.07 -6.94
N ALA A 276 5.57 -10.81 -6.51
CA ALA A 276 5.18 -9.69 -7.37
C ALA A 276 6.19 -9.47 -8.51
N ARG A 277 7.49 -9.54 -8.22
CA ARG A 277 8.53 -9.38 -9.25
C ARG A 277 8.47 -10.50 -10.30
N ARG A 278 8.31 -11.74 -9.86
CA ARG A 278 8.29 -12.90 -10.74
C ARG A 278 7.03 -12.99 -11.59
N GLU A 279 5.85 -12.80 -10.99
CA GLU A 279 4.58 -13.08 -11.66
C GLU A 279 3.97 -11.86 -12.36
N LEU A 280 4.08 -10.67 -11.76
CA LEU A 280 3.63 -9.44 -12.41
C LEU A 280 4.70 -8.86 -13.36
N GLY A 281 5.97 -9.24 -13.19
CA GLY A 281 7.10 -8.58 -13.85
C GLY A 281 7.37 -7.20 -13.23
N TRP A 282 6.92 -6.98 -12.00
CA TRP A 282 7.08 -5.71 -11.31
C TRP A 282 8.50 -5.52 -10.80
N SER A 283 9.05 -4.31 -10.97
CA SER A 283 10.38 -3.96 -10.47
C SER A 283 10.29 -2.58 -9.82
N PRO A 284 10.21 -2.50 -8.49
CA PRO A 284 10.20 -1.22 -7.80
C PRO A 284 11.52 -0.49 -8.01
N ARG A 285 11.41 0.81 -8.26
CA ARG A 285 12.56 1.67 -8.55
C ARG A 285 13.11 2.36 -7.30
N TYR A 286 12.23 2.77 -6.39
CA TYR A 286 12.54 3.58 -5.23
C TYR A 286 12.82 2.70 -4.01
N ASP A 287 13.94 1.95 -4.06
CA ASP A 287 14.45 1.17 -2.94
C ASP A 287 15.45 1.99 -2.08
N PHE A 288 16.08 1.33 -1.10
CA PHE A 288 17.02 1.99 -0.22
C PHE A 288 18.27 2.49 -0.96
N ARG A 289 18.80 1.74 -1.95
CA ARG A 289 19.96 2.19 -2.74
C ARG A 289 19.63 3.43 -3.54
N HIS A 290 18.50 3.43 -4.23
CA HIS A 290 18.05 4.59 -5.00
C HIS A 290 17.87 5.83 -4.11
N ALA A 291 17.32 5.65 -2.90
CA ALA A 291 17.18 6.74 -1.95
C ALA A 291 18.55 7.30 -1.51
N LEU A 292 19.54 6.43 -1.26
CA LEU A 292 20.91 6.86 -0.95
C LEU A 292 21.54 7.65 -2.10
N ASP A 293 21.37 7.20 -3.35
CA ASP A 293 21.92 7.90 -4.52
C ASP A 293 21.33 9.31 -4.66
N LEU A 294 20.01 9.46 -4.54
CA LEU A 294 19.35 10.77 -4.56
C LEU A 294 19.81 11.66 -3.41
N LEU A 295 19.96 11.09 -2.23
CA LEU A 295 20.46 11.84 -1.06
C LEU A 295 21.92 12.27 -1.23
N ALA A 296 22.79 11.45 -1.81
CA ALA A 296 24.17 11.82 -2.10
C ALA A 296 24.25 13.06 -3.02
N ASP A 297 23.33 13.13 -3.99
CA ASP A 297 23.17 14.27 -4.91
C ASP A 297 22.40 15.46 -4.30
N GLY A 298 22.03 15.40 -3.01
CA GLY A 298 21.26 16.46 -2.34
C GLY A 298 19.80 16.56 -2.79
N GLN A 299 19.26 15.49 -3.41
CA GLN A 299 17.89 15.43 -3.92
C GLN A 299 16.92 14.83 -2.90
N ASP A 300 15.61 15.03 -3.14
CA ASP A 300 14.55 14.41 -2.37
C ASP A 300 14.44 12.91 -2.74
N PRO A 301 14.48 11.99 -1.76
CA PRO A 301 14.43 10.55 -2.05
C PRO A 301 13.08 10.04 -2.58
N ARG A 302 12.03 10.87 -2.53
CA ARG A 302 10.70 10.51 -3.04
C ARG A 302 10.59 10.69 -4.55
N SER A 303 9.76 9.89 -5.19
CA SER A 303 9.41 10.07 -6.59
C SER A 303 8.78 11.45 -6.89
N PRO A 304 8.87 11.93 -8.14
CA PRO A 304 8.14 13.13 -8.57
C PRO A 304 6.63 13.01 -8.34
N LEU A 305 6.04 11.83 -8.58
CA LEU A 305 4.62 11.58 -8.36
C LEU A 305 4.26 11.68 -6.88
N ALA A 306 5.02 11.05 -5.98
CA ALA A 306 4.78 11.14 -4.53
C ALA A 306 4.86 12.58 -4.02
N ARG A 307 5.80 13.38 -4.52
CA ARG A 307 5.91 14.81 -4.20
C ARG A 307 4.74 15.64 -4.71
N SER A 308 4.26 15.36 -5.92
CA SER A 308 3.15 16.10 -6.54
C SER A 308 1.81 15.81 -5.88
N ILE A 309 1.57 14.57 -5.41
CA ILE A 309 0.37 14.18 -4.67
C ILE A 309 0.37 14.81 -3.27
N GLY A 310 1.52 14.82 -2.59
CA GLY A 310 1.68 15.40 -1.26
C GLY A 310 0.85 14.72 -0.18
N ALA A 311 0.74 15.37 0.99
CA ALA A 311 -0.09 14.90 2.10
C ALA A 311 -1.56 15.22 1.86
N LYS A 312 -2.43 14.30 2.32
CA LYS A 312 -3.88 14.43 2.18
C LYS A 312 -4.54 14.73 3.50
N GLY A 313 -5.13 15.24 4.11
CA GLY A 313 -5.86 15.19 5.37
C GLY A 313 -7.05 14.24 5.21
N TYR A 314 -7.16 13.32 6.12
CA TYR A 314 -8.24 12.32 6.07
C TYR A 314 -9.51 12.73 6.83
N HIS A 315 -9.49 13.86 7.55
CA HIS A 315 -10.58 14.33 8.40
C HIS A 315 -10.68 15.86 8.36
N GLU A 316 -11.88 16.37 8.47
CA GLU A 316 -12.12 17.82 8.60
C GLU A 316 -11.54 18.37 9.91
N THR A 317 -11.63 17.56 10.99
CA THR A 317 -11.07 17.88 12.30
C THR A 317 -9.85 16.98 12.56
N SER A 318 -8.76 17.57 13.06
CA SER A 318 -7.57 16.81 13.41
C SER A 318 -7.87 15.79 14.51
N THR A 319 -7.56 14.53 14.25
CA THR A 319 -7.67 13.41 15.20
C THR A 319 -6.29 12.82 15.55
N GLY A 320 -5.22 13.53 15.21
CA GLY A 320 -3.84 13.10 15.44
C GLY A 320 -2.94 13.37 14.23
N VAL A 321 -1.73 12.85 14.27
CA VAL A 321 -0.66 13.11 13.27
C VAL A 321 -1.04 12.79 11.83
N TYR A 322 -1.97 11.88 11.60
CA TYR A 322 -2.43 11.52 10.25
C TYR A 322 -3.44 12.51 9.66
N THR A 323 -3.94 13.44 10.45
CA THR A 323 -4.98 14.38 10.05
C THR A 323 -4.51 15.83 9.99
N LEU A 324 -3.25 16.08 10.31
CA LEU A 324 -2.62 17.38 10.14
C LEU A 324 -2.39 17.64 8.65
N ARG A 325 -2.90 18.77 8.17
CA ARG A 325 -2.70 19.27 6.81
C ARG A 325 -1.41 20.09 6.71
#